data_77f299d986db97b3571bd81c81764d82
#
_entry.id   77f299d986db97b3571bd81c81764d82
#
_cell.length_a   1.000
_cell.length_b   1.000
_cell.length_c   1.000
_cell.angle_alpha   90.00
_cell.angle_beta   90.00
_cell.angle_gamma   90.00
#
_symmetry.space_group_name_H-M   'P 1'
#
loop_
_entity.id
_entity.type
_entity.pdbx_description
1 polymer ?
#
loop_
_entity_poly.entity_id
_entity_poly.type
_entity_poly.pdbx_seq_one_letter_code
_entity_poly.pdbx_strand_id
1 'polypeptide(L)'
;MEVKKAIITTAGYSTRFLPACKNIPKVMLPVLEVPIIHEQVKECIEGGITDIIIITSYGNNAIEDYFDSRPDLETHLVNTGKEDRYKRFGEVFGKANVVCVRQNRSLPYGSGSAILAAQPWIPEGEPFAILYGDDLVLSKKSGIGQLKEFFESQKSIGGVIAVQKVDEKDISKYGCVKFKDESKGIIDSILEKPSENEAPSLLGSYGRYILSYDIFKYLHTGTLINNELYLSKAIDDMAKEIDVYAKIIEGEWLTTGDPHNYLNAVIKYAMQREDYKEEILKIVNS
;
A
#
# COMPACT_ATOMS: atom_id res chain seq x y z
N MET A 1 0.60 8.46 20.19
CA MET A 1 -0.32 7.29 20.12
C MET A 1 0.38 6.24 19.28
N GLU A 2 0.29 4.97 19.68
CA GLU A 2 0.95 3.87 18.96
C GLU A 2 0.10 3.41 17.76
N VAL A 3 0.74 3.24 16.60
CA VAL A 3 0.08 2.74 15.39
C VAL A 3 0.22 1.22 15.34
N LYS A 4 -0.89 0.50 15.51
CA LYS A 4 -0.92 -0.98 15.55
C LYS A 4 -1.68 -1.59 14.37
N LYS A 5 -2.52 -0.83 13.70
CA LYS A 5 -3.41 -1.30 12.65
C LYS A 5 -2.96 -0.81 11.27
N ALA A 6 -3.13 -1.64 10.26
CA ALA A 6 -2.98 -1.26 8.87
C ALA A 6 -4.18 -1.67 8.03
N ILE A 7 -4.51 -0.87 7.04
CA ILE A 7 -5.48 -1.17 5.99
C ILE A 7 -4.71 -1.37 4.68
N ILE A 8 -4.87 -2.53 4.03
CA ILE A 8 -4.33 -2.78 2.69
C ILE A 8 -5.49 -2.81 1.69
N THR A 9 -5.48 -1.93 0.68
CA THR A 9 -6.57 -1.82 -0.28
C THR A 9 -6.34 -2.70 -1.50
N THR A 10 -7.21 -3.70 -1.72
CA THR A 10 -7.08 -4.66 -2.84
C THR A 10 -8.37 -4.86 -3.65
N ALA A 11 -9.39 -4.03 -3.43
CA ALA A 11 -10.73 -4.20 -4.00
C ALA A 11 -10.86 -3.80 -5.49
N GLY A 12 -9.79 -3.32 -6.13
CA GLY A 12 -9.80 -2.88 -7.53
C GLY A 12 -10.01 -4.01 -8.54
N TYR A 13 -10.60 -3.69 -9.69
CA TYR A 13 -10.93 -4.66 -10.75
C TYR A 13 -9.73 -5.20 -11.54
N SER A 14 -8.52 -4.69 -11.36
CA SER A 14 -7.30 -5.13 -12.05
C SER A 14 -7.39 -5.14 -13.59
N THR A 15 -8.18 -4.24 -14.18
CA THR A 15 -8.50 -4.23 -15.61
C THR A 15 -7.29 -4.12 -16.52
N ARG A 16 -6.23 -3.45 -16.07
CA ARG A 16 -4.97 -3.30 -16.83
C ARG A 16 -4.23 -4.64 -17.02
N PHE A 17 -4.53 -5.63 -16.18
CA PHE A 17 -3.93 -6.97 -16.22
C PHE A 17 -4.81 -8.03 -16.89
N LEU A 18 -5.89 -7.64 -17.57
CA LEU A 18 -6.70 -8.60 -18.30
C LEU A 18 -5.93 -9.11 -19.53
N PRO A 19 -6.01 -10.41 -19.86
CA PRO A 19 -6.87 -11.42 -19.23
C PRO A 19 -6.28 -12.10 -17.97
N ALA A 20 -5.01 -11.89 -17.61
CA ALA A 20 -4.33 -12.60 -16.51
C ALA A 20 -5.08 -12.50 -15.17
N CYS A 21 -5.57 -11.30 -14.84
CA CYS A 21 -6.30 -11.06 -13.59
C CYS A 21 -7.83 -11.21 -13.72
N LYS A 22 -8.32 -12.04 -14.66
CA LYS A 22 -9.76 -12.31 -14.76
C LYS A 22 -10.32 -13.00 -13.51
N ASN A 23 -9.57 -13.95 -12.97
CA ASN A 23 -10.02 -14.84 -11.87
C ASN A 23 -9.14 -14.73 -10.61
N ILE A 24 -8.09 -13.94 -10.64
CA ILE A 24 -7.20 -13.70 -9.51
C ILE A 24 -6.97 -12.20 -9.32
N PRO A 25 -6.97 -11.69 -8.09
CA PRO A 25 -6.63 -10.30 -7.85
C PRO A 25 -5.16 -10.02 -8.19
N LYS A 26 -4.84 -8.84 -8.73
CA LYS A 26 -3.47 -8.49 -9.13
C LYS A 26 -2.45 -8.59 -8.00
N VAL A 27 -2.87 -8.38 -6.76
CA VAL A 27 -2.02 -8.50 -5.58
C VAL A 27 -1.55 -9.93 -5.30
N MET A 28 -2.15 -10.92 -5.97
CA MET A 28 -1.72 -12.32 -5.98
C MET A 28 -0.74 -12.64 -7.13
N LEU A 29 -0.40 -11.68 -7.98
CA LEU A 29 0.68 -11.86 -8.95
C LEU A 29 2.02 -12.00 -8.22
N PRO A 30 2.89 -12.94 -8.66
CA PRO A 30 4.12 -13.25 -7.93
C PRO A 30 5.21 -12.20 -8.14
N VAL A 31 5.83 -11.77 -7.08
CA VAL A 31 7.15 -11.10 -7.07
C VAL A 31 8.15 -12.16 -6.65
N LEU A 32 8.78 -12.80 -7.65
CA LEU A 32 9.58 -14.02 -7.49
C LEU A 32 8.72 -15.18 -6.93
N GLU A 33 8.97 -15.64 -5.71
CA GLU A 33 8.28 -16.78 -5.10
C GLU A 33 7.04 -16.43 -4.30
N VAL A 34 6.79 -15.15 -4.02
CA VAL A 34 5.68 -14.70 -3.15
C VAL A 34 4.77 -13.72 -3.88
N PRO A 35 3.47 -13.66 -3.57
CA PRO A 35 2.59 -12.67 -4.18
C PRO A 35 2.88 -11.26 -3.65
N ILE A 36 2.48 -10.23 -4.39
CA ILE A 36 2.62 -8.81 -4.00
C ILE A 36 2.09 -8.56 -2.59
N ILE A 37 0.94 -9.13 -2.24
CA ILE A 37 0.32 -8.94 -0.93
C ILE A 37 1.19 -9.47 0.23
N HIS A 38 1.99 -10.50 -0.01
CA HIS A 38 2.95 -11.01 0.98
C HIS A 38 3.98 -9.94 1.37
N GLU A 39 4.60 -9.30 0.38
CA GLU A 39 5.60 -8.25 0.63
C GLU A 39 5.00 -7.07 1.39
N GLN A 40 3.72 -6.75 1.15
CA GLN A 40 3.03 -5.68 1.88
C GLN A 40 2.71 -6.05 3.33
N VAL A 41 2.24 -7.28 3.58
CA VAL A 41 2.00 -7.77 4.93
C VAL A 41 3.32 -7.88 5.70
N LYS A 42 4.39 -8.34 5.03
CA LYS A 42 5.74 -8.38 5.59
C LYS A 42 6.23 -6.98 5.98
N GLU A 43 6.04 -5.97 5.10
CA GLU A 43 6.37 -4.58 5.40
C GLU A 43 5.64 -4.07 6.64
N CYS A 44 4.34 -4.39 6.79
CA CYS A 44 3.56 -4.05 7.98
C CYS A 44 4.15 -4.68 9.24
N ILE A 45 4.46 -5.98 9.22
CA ILE A 45 5.05 -6.71 10.36
C ILE A 45 6.41 -6.11 10.75
N GLU A 46 7.28 -5.86 9.77
CA GLU A 46 8.59 -5.24 9.99
C GLU A 46 8.47 -3.80 10.53
N GLY A 47 7.38 -3.10 10.19
CA GLY A 47 7.01 -1.80 10.75
C GLY A 47 6.38 -1.86 12.15
N GLY A 48 6.19 -3.06 12.73
CA GLY A 48 5.61 -3.25 14.05
C GLY A 48 4.07 -3.11 14.07
N ILE A 49 3.40 -3.36 12.95
CA ILE A 49 1.95 -3.47 12.87
C ILE A 49 1.53 -4.88 13.30
N THR A 50 0.49 -4.98 14.12
CA THR A 50 0.00 -6.25 14.68
C THR A 50 -1.32 -6.70 14.08
N ASP A 51 -2.12 -5.79 13.55
CA ASP A 51 -3.47 -6.06 13.04
C ASP A 51 -3.60 -5.48 11.62
N ILE A 52 -3.86 -6.35 10.66
CA ILE A 52 -3.88 -5.99 9.24
C ILE A 52 -5.27 -6.29 8.67
N ILE A 53 -5.91 -5.26 8.13
CA ILE A 53 -7.24 -5.31 7.52
C ILE A 53 -7.06 -5.23 6.01
N ILE A 54 -7.29 -6.32 5.30
CA ILE A 54 -7.21 -6.36 3.84
C ILE A 54 -8.58 -6.12 3.25
N ILE A 55 -8.74 -5.03 2.49
CA ILE A 55 -10.01 -4.70 1.84
C ILE A 55 -10.08 -5.41 0.50
N THR A 56 -10.95 -6.40 0.40
CA THR A 56 -11.13 -7.26 -0.77
C THR A 56 -12.41 -6.91 -1.54
N SER A 57 -12.62 -7.58 -2.66
CA SER A 57 -13.85 -7.53 -3.44
C SER A 57 -14.43 -8.94 -3.65
N TYR A 58 -15.63 -9.00 -4.25
CA TYR A 58 -16.26 -10.27 -4.57
C TYR A 58 -15.36 -11.17 -5.43
N GLY A 59 -15.23 -12.43 -5.02
CA GLY A 59 -14.47 -13.46 -5.77
C GLY A 59 -12.97 -13.49 -5.48
N ASN A 60 -12.46 -12.69 -4.53
CA ASN A 60 -11.04 -12.61 -4.20
C ASN A 60 -10.64 -13.56 -3.03
N ASN A 61 -11.21 -14.77 -2.97
CA ASN A 61 -10.92 -15.73 -1.90
C ASN A 61 -9.45 -16.15 -1.85
N ALA A 62 -8.73 -16.06 -2.97
CA ALA A 62 -7.31 -16.39 -3.02
C ALA A 62 -6.44 -15.57 -2.04
N ILE A 63 -6.88 -14.36 -1.64
CA ILE A 63 -6.18 -13.57 -0.63
C ILE A 63 -6.43 -14.17 0.76
N GLU A 64 -7.68 -14.52 1.08
CA GLU A 64 -8.07 -15.12 2.34
C GLU A 64 -7.35 -16.46 2.52
N ASP A 65 -7.44 -17.34 1.53
CA ASP A 65 -6.82 -18.66 1.52
C ASP A 65 -5.28 -18.60 1.63
N TYR A 66 -4.66 -17.51 1.15
CA TYR A 66 -3.20 -17.35 1.21
C TYR A 66 -2.69 -17.16 2.64
N PHE A 67 -3.43 -16.47 3.49
CA PHE A 67 -3.04 -16.21 4.88
C PHE A 67 -3.56 -17.26 5.88
N ASP A 68 -4.24 -18.28 5.40
CA ASP A 68 -4.70 -19.41 6.23
C ASP A 68 -3.75 -20.60 6.11
N SER A 69 -3.82 -21.52 7.08
CA SER A 69 -3.05 -22.76 7.05
C SER A 69 -3.55 -23.71 5.97
N ARG A 70 -2.62 -24.48 5.42
CA ARG A 70 -2.93 -25.53 4.45
C ARG A 70 -2.34 -26.89 4.87
N PRO A 71 -3.00 -27.58 5.83
CA PRO A 71 -2.45 -28.77 6.48
C PRO A 71 -2.12 -29.93 5.53
N ASP A 72 -2.90 -30.09 4.44
CA ASP A 72 -2.66 -31.10 3.41
C ASP A 72 -1.33 -30.86 2.68
N LEU A 73 -1.06 -29.59 2.29
CA LEU A 73 0.19 -29.20 1.66
C LEU A 73 1.37 -29.30 2.62
N GLU A 74 1.22 -28.83 3.84
CA GLU A 74 2.25 -28.87 4.88
C GLU A 74 2.65 -30.33 5.17
N THR A 75 1.69 -31.22 5.36
CA THR A 75 1.91 -32.65 5.55
C THR A 75 2.63 -33.27 4.34
N HIS A 76 2.24 -32.89 3.11
CA HIS A 76 2.90 -33.38 1.90
C HIS A 76 4.36 -32.93 1.84
N LEU A 77 4.68 -31.68 2.17
CA LEU A 77 6.03 -31.15 2.16
C LEU A 77 6.93 -31.86 3.18
N VAL A 78 6.43 -32.07 4.40
CA VAL A 78 7.13 -32.83 5.45
C VAL A 78 7.40 -34.26 4.98
N ASN A 79 6.40 -34.96 4.46
CA ASN A 79 6.55 -36.36 4.00
C ASN A 79 7.51 -36.51 2.80
N THR A 80 7.77 -35.43 2.08
CA THR A 80 8.66 -35.42 0.89
C THR A 80 9.99 -34.72 1.12
N GLY A 81 10.28 -34.23 2.36
CA GLY A 81 11.52 -33.53 2.70
C GLY A 81 11.71 -32.22 1.95
N LYS A 82 10.61 -31.48 1.72
CA LYS A 82 10.57 -30.25 0.91
C LYS A 82 10.05 -29.03 1.70
N GLU A 83 10.16 -29.03 3.01
CA GLU A 83 9.68 -27.96 3.90
C GLU A 83 10.30 -26.60 3.56
N ASP A 84 11.51 -26.58 3.02
CA ASP A 84 12.20 -25.35 2.60
C ASP A 84 11.40 -24.53 1.58
N ARG A 85 10.55 -25.18 0.78
CA ARG A 85 9.69 -24.50 -0.21
C ARG A 85 8.61 -23.65 0.42
N TYR A 86 8.28 -23.91 1.67
CA TYR A 86 7.25 -23.16 2.43
C TYR A 86 7.86 -22.17 3.42
N LYS A 87 9.20 -22.07 3.47
CA LYS A 87 9.91 -21.27 4.45
C LYS A 87 9.54 -19.78 4.39
N ARG A 88 9.41 -19.23 3.20
CA ARG A 88 9.05 -17.81 3.03
C ARG A 88 7.64 -17.48 3.54
N PHE A 89 6.70 -18.41 3.51
CA PHE A 89 5.38 -18.22 4.10
C PHE A 89 5.45 -17.90 5.60
N GLY A 90 6.40 -18.50 6.31
CA GLY A 90 6.66 -18.22 7.72
C GLY A 90 7.16 -16.77 8.00
N GLU A 91 7.44 -15.96 6.98
CA GLU A 91 7.75 -14.55 7.16
C GLU A 91 6.53 -13.74 7.59
N VAL A 92 5.32 -14.16 7.21
CA VAL A 92 4.05 -13.48 7.48
C VAL A 92 3.08 -14.30 8.32
N PHE A 93 3.06 -15.63 8.17
CA PHE A 93 2.10 -16.50 8.84
C PHE A 93 2.26 -16.46 10.36
N GLY A 94 1.14 -16.19 11.05
CA GLY A 94 1.09 -16.16 12.52
C GLY A 94 1.84 -14.99 13.18
N LYS A 95 2.35 -14.01 12.40
CA LYS A 95 3.09 -12.86 12.94
C LYS A 95 2.25 -11.60 13.10
N ALA A 96 1.09 -11.56 12.47
CA ALA A 96 0.10 -10.51 12.62
C ALA A 96 -1.30 -11.12 12.52
N ASN A 97 -2.29 -10.43 13.08
CA ASN A 97 -3.69 -10.77 12.88
C ASN A 97 -4.12 -10.22 11.52
N VAL A 98 -4.45 -11.10 10.57
CA VAL A 98 -4.92 -10.70 9.25
C VAL A 98 -6.41 -10.97 9.14
N VAL A 99 -7.18 -9.96 8.77
CA VAL A 99 -8.63 -10.07 8.51
C VAL A 99 -8.94 -9.51 7.13
N CYS A 100 -9.79 -10.21 6.38
CA CYS A 100 -10.28 -9.76 5.08
C CYS A 100 -11.68 -9.20 5.20
N VAL A 101 -11.88 -7.99 4.70
CA VAL A 101 -13.16 -7.29 4.71
C VAL A 101 -13.55 -6.95 3.27
N ARG A 102 -14.77 -7.33 2.86
CA ARG A 102 -15.26 -7.00 1.52
C ARG A 102 -15.75 -5.56 1.47
N GLN A 103 -15.23 -4.80 0.50
CA GLN A 103 -15.76 -3.47 0.22
C GLN A 103 -17.24 -3.56 -0.18
N ASN A 104 -18.10 -2.82 0.52
CA ASN A 104 -19.52 -2.77 0.22
C ASN A 104 -19.74 -2.06 -1.11
N ARG A 105 -20.52 -2.67 -2.01
CA ARG A 105 -20.89 -2.09 -3.32
C ARG A 105 -21.80 -0.87 -3.24
N SER A 106 -22.40 -0.59 -2.10
CA SER A 106 -23.19 0.64 -1.88
C SER A 106 -22.30 1.87 -1.69
N LEU A 107 -21.01 1.67 -1.36
CA LEU A 107 -20.05 2.76 -1.30
C LEU A 107 -19.69 3.25 -2.71
N PRO A 108 -19.40 4.55 -2.89
CA PRO A 108 -18.90 5.08 -4.16
C PRO A 108 -17.63 4.31 -4.60
N TYR A 109 -17.29 4.38 -5.88
CA TYR A 109 -15.98 3.92 -6.32
C TYR A 109 -14.89 4.86 -5.79
N GLY A 110 -13.65 4.35 -5.61
CA GLY A 110 -12.49 5.17 -5.23
C GLY A 110 -11.73 4.66 -4.01
N SER A 111 -10.53 5.21 -3.82
CA SER A 111 -9.60 4.80 -2.75
C SER A 111 -10.15 5.10 -1.35
N GLY A 112 -10.89 6.17 -1.17
CA GLY A 112 -11.52 6.53 0.10
C GLY A 112 -12.58 5.52 0.54
N SER A 113 -13.31 4.92 -0.39
CA SER A 113 -14.33 3.91 -0.09
C SER A 113 -13.76 2.62 0.49
N ALA A 114 -12.55 2.22 0.08
CA ALA A 114 -11.87 1.10 0.69
C ALA A 114 -11.55 1.39 2.17
N ILE A 115 -11.16 2.63 2.48
CA ILE A 115 -10.87 3.03 3.86
C ILE A 115 -12.15 3.09 4.70
N LEU A 116 -13.26 3.62 4.16
CA LEU A 116 -14.56 3.60 4.82
C LEU A 116 -15.04 2.17 5.13
N ALA A 117 -14.76 1.21 4.25
CA ALA A 117 -15.11 -0.19 4.49
C ALA A 117 -14.40 -0.78 5.72
N ALA A 118 -13.22 -0.27 6.06
CA ALA A 118 -12.44 -0.69 7.24
C ALA A 118 -12.86 0.01 8.54
N GLN A 119 -13.62 1.11 8.48
CA GLN A 119 -13.93 1.94 9.65
C GLN A 119 -14.47 1.15 10.86
N PRO A 120 -15.38 0.15 10.72
CA PRO A 120 -15.90 -0.62 11.86
C PRO A 120 -14.82 -1.42 12.63
N TRP A 121 -13.64 -1.59 12.02
CA TRP A 121 -12.51 -2.36 12.57
C TRP A 121 -11.42 -1.47 13.17
N ILE A 122 -11.57 -0.15 13.04
CA ILE A 122 -10.66 0.84 13.63
C ILE A 122 -11.35 1.46 14.84
N PRO A 123 -10.87 1.25 16.05
CA PRO A 123 -11.41 1.92 17.24
C PRO A 123 -11.32 3.43 17.12
N GLU A 124 -12.32 4.13 17.66
CA GLU A 124 -12.35 5.58 17.66
C GLU A 124 -11.13 6.17 18.36
N GLY A 125 -10.50 7.15 17.71
CA GLY A 125 -9.30 7.81 18.21
C GLY A 125 -7.98 7.05 17.93
N GLU A 126 -7.99 5.81 17.45
CA GLU A 126 -6.76 5.11 17.09
C GLU A 126 -6.24 5.51 15.69
N PRO A 127 -4.95 5.86 15.56
CA PRO A 127 -4.32 6.05 14.26
C PRO A 127 -4.07 4.70 13.56
N PHE A 128 -4.00 4.73 12.24
CA PHE A 128 -3.77 3.53 11.45
C PHE A 128 -2.94 3.81 10.19
N ALA A 129 -2.25 2.79 9.73
CA ALA A 129 -1.52 2.82 8.47
C ALA A 129 -2.43 2.46 7.29
N ILE A 130 -2.11 2.95 6.10
CA ILE A 130 -2.76 2.60 4.84
C ILE A 130 -1.70 2.23 3.82
N LEU A 131 -1.89 1.08 3.15
CA LEU A 131 -1.08 0.64 2.03
C LEU A 131 -1.99 0.42 0.80
N TYR A 132 -1.61 1.02 -0.33
CA TYR A 132 -2.25 0.65 -1.60
C TYR A 132 -1.70 -0.69 -2.08
N GLY A 133 -2.63 -1.60 -2.44
CA GLY A 133 -2.32 -2.99 -2.77
C GLY A 133 -1.41 -3.19 -3.99
N ASP A 134 -1.18 -2.17 -4.79
CA ASP A 134 -0.33 -2.20 -5.98
C ASP A 134 0.96 -1.37 -5.86
N ASP A 135 1.29 -0.91 -4.65
CA ASP A 135 2.52 -0.18 -4.40
C ASP A 135 3.46 -0.98 -3.48
N LEU A 136 4.71 -1.13 -3.88
CA LEU A 136 5.78 -1.74 -3.09
C LEU A 136 6.85 -0.70 -2.76
N VAL A 137 7.57 -0.90 -1.67
CA VAL A 137 8.73 -0.10 -1.29
C VAL A 137 9.93 -1.01 -1.16
N LEU A 138 10.86 -0.90 -2.10
CA LEU A 138 12.12 -1.63 -2.06
C LEU A 138 13.09 -0.88 -1.16
N SER A 139 13.22 -1.34 0.08
CA SER A 139 14.05 -0.70 1.11
C SER A 139 14.56 -1.72 2.11
N LYS A 140 15.65 -1.36 2.82
CA LYS A 140 16.14 -2.11 3.97
C LYS A 140 15.33 -1.87 5.24
N LYS A 141 14.59 -0.75 5.30
CA LYS A 141 13.70 -0.39 6.39
C LYS A 141 12.27 -0.39 5.90
N SER A 142 11.35 -0.94 6.67
CA SER A 142 9.92 -0.86 6.36
C SER A 142 9.49 0.58 6.06
N GLY A 143 8.84 0.81 4.91
CA GLY A 143 8.31 2.12 4.56
C GLY A 143 7.27 2.61 5.57
N ILE A 144 6.35 1.72 5.98
CA ILE A 144 5.39 2.00 7.05
C ILE A 144 6.08 2.23 8.40
N GLY A 145 7.14 1.46 8.70
CA GLY A 145 7.93 1.67 9.92
C GLY A 145 8.53 3.06 10.01
N GLN A 146 9.07 3.59 8.91
CA GLN A 146 9.62 4.94 8.85
C GLN A 146 8.55 6.03 9.07
N LEU A 147 7.34 5.84 8.50
CA LEU A 147 6.22 6.76 8.73
C LEU A 147 5.70 6.66 10.17
N LYS A 148 5.63 5.45 10.73
CA LYS A 148 5.21 5.21 12.11
C LYS A 148 6.14 5.90 13.11
N GLU A 149 7.45 5.74 12.95
CA GLU A 149 8.44 6.41 13.78
C GLU A 149 8.24 7.93 13.77
N PHE A 150 8.05 8.52 12.60
CA PHE A 150 7.77 9.94 12.46
C PHE A 150 6.44 10.32 13.12
N PHE A 151 5.34 9.62 12.81
CA PHE A 151 4.01 9.93 13.35
C PHE A 151 3.99 9.89 14.88
N GLU A 152 4.57 8.84 15.47
CA GLU A 152 4.60 8.65 16.93
C GLU A 152 5.50 9.68 17.65
N SER A 153 6.47 10.27 16.95
CA SER A 153 7.30 11.35 17.47
C SER A 153 6.57 12.71 17.55
N GLN A 154 5.47 12.86 16.82
CA GLN A 154 4.69 14.10 16.76
C GLN A 154 3.56 14.12 17.79
N LYS A 155 3.02 15.30 18.07
CA LYS A 155 1.86 15.48 18.96
C LYS A 155 0.68 16.01 18.14
N SER A 156 -0.45 15.33 18.24
CA SER A 156 -1.75 15.80 17.72
C SER A 156 -1.72 16.21 16.24
N ILE A 157 -1.24 15.30 15.37
CA ILE A 157 -1.24 15.51 13.92
C ILE A 157 -2.34 14.69 13.25
N GLY A 158 -2.86 15.19 12.11
CA GLY A 158 -3.85 14.50 11.28
C GLY A 158 -3.26 13.31 10.55
N GLY A 159 -1.97 13.36 10.21
CA GLY A 159 -1.32 12.25 9.53
C GLY A 159 0.07 12.57 8.98
N VAL A 160 0.67 11.53 8.41
CA VAL A 160 1.88 11.62 7.59
C VAL A 160 1.70 10.76 6.33
N ILE A 161 2.10 11.30 5.19
CA ILE A 161 2.02 10.63 3.90
C ILE A 161 3.42 10.47 3.32
N ALA A 162 3.68 9.32 2.68
CA ALA A 162 4.90 9.15 1.92
C ALA A 162 4.82 9.89 0.60
N VAL A 163 5.90 10.56 0.25
CA VAL A 163 6.07 11.23 -1.05
C VAL A 163 7.42 10.88 -1.65
N GLN A 164 7.48 10.87 -2.98
CA GLN A 164 8.71 10.68 -3.73
C GLN A 164 8.75 11.65 -4.89
N LYS A 165 9.96 12.10 -5.25
CA LYS A 165 10.15 12.89 -6.46
C LYS A 165 9.89 12.01 -7.68
N VAL A 166 9.01 12.46 -8.55
CA VAL A 166 8.64 11.78 -9.79
C VAL A 166 9.04 12.63 -11.00
N ASP A 167 9.13 12.00 -12.16
CA ASP A 167 9.37 12.73 -13.42
C ASP A 167 8.17 13.62 -13.74
N GLU A 168 8.43 14.80 -14.31
CA GLU A 168 7.41 15.78 -14.68
C GLU A 168 6.30 15.17 -15.56
N LYS A 169 6.69 14.38 -16.57
CA LYS A 169 5.75 13.65 -17.45
C LYS A 169 4.82 12.65 -16.75
N ASP A 170 5.18 12.21 -15.54
CA ASP A 170 4.45 11.21 -14.79
C ASP A 170 3.61 11.82 -13.66
N ILE A 171 3.76 13.12 -13.40
CA ILE A 171 3.12 13.81 -12.27
C ILE A 171 1.59 13.72 -12.32
N SER A 172 1.00 13.69 -13.52
CA SER A 172 -0.44 13.56 -13.74
C SER A 172 -1.04 12.20 -13.34
N LYS A 173 -0.21 11.26 -12.90
CA LYS A 173 -0.65 9.95 -12.41
C LYS A 173 -0.92 9.93 -10.91
N TYR A 174 -0.43 10.93 -10.16
CA TYR A 174 -0.32 10.92 -8.71
C TYR A 174 -0.96 12.15 -8.07
N GLY A 175 -1.26 12.06 -6.78
CA GLY A 175 -1.58 13.22 -5.97
C GLY A 175 -0.30 14.01 -5.67
N CYS A 176 -0.29 15.31 -5.98
CA CYS A 176 0.88 16.17 -5.80
C CYS A 176 0.70 17.05 -4.57
N VAL A 177 1.73 17.12 -3.75
CA VAL A 177 1.70 17.92 -2.53
C VAL A 177 2.13 19.36 -2.78
N LYS A 178 1.42 20.29 -2.13
CA LYS A 178 1.84 21.67 -1.93
C LYS A 178 2.14 21.88 -0.46
N PHE A 179 3.26 22.52 -0.14
CA PHE A 179 3.65 22.76 1.24
C PHE A 179 3.14 24.09 1.76
N LYS A 180 2.67 24.10 3.00
CA LYS A 180 2.47 25.28 3.85
C LYS A 180 3.81 25.72 4.49
N ASP A 181 4.60 24.71 4.89
CA ASP A 181 5.95 24.87 5.44
C ASP A 181 6.81 23.67 4.98
N GLU A 182 7.55 23.85 3.89
CA GLU A 182 8.38 22.82 3.30
C GLU A 182 9.51 22.37 4.25
N SER A 183 10.07 23.30 5.04
CA SER A 183 11.14 22.99 5.99
C SER A 183 10.72 22.01 7.09
N LYS A 184 9.43 22.02 7.43
CA LYS A 184 8.82 21.09 8.39
C LYS A 184 8.11 19.91 7.72
N GLY A 185 7.89 19.98 6.40
CA GLY A 185 7.11 18.99 5.66
C GLY A 185 5.59 19.10 5.85
N ILE A 186 5.08 20.24 6.36
CA ILE A 186 3.63 20.45 6.56
C ILE A 186 3.00 20.77 5.21
N ILE A 187 1.98 19.99 4.82
CA ILE A 187 1.26 20.22 3.56
C ILE A 187 0.17 21.28 3.71
N ASP A 188 -0.01 22.06 2.64
CA ASP A 188 -1.12 22.99 2.44
C ASP A 188 -2.29 22.29 1.76
N SER A 189 -2.00 21.53 0.72
CA SER A 189 -2.98 20.84 -0.09
C SER A 189 -2.38 19.63 -0.85
N ILE A 190 -3.25 18.75 -1.30
CA ILE A 190 -2.94 17.67 -2.25
C ILE A 190 -3.82 17.85 -3.47
N LEU A 191 -3.21 18.06 -4.63
CA LEU A 191 -3.92 18.10 -5.91
C LEU A 191 -3.87 16.73 -6.58
N GLU A 192 -5.04 16.10 -6.75
CA GLU A 192 -5.15 14.78 -7.35
C GLU A 192 -4.98 14.84 -8.86
N LYS A 193 -3.97 14.13 -9.38
CA LYS A 193 -3.69 13.99 -10.82
C LYS A 193 -3.70 15.32 -11.59
N PRO A 194 -2.92 16.32 -11.18
CA PRO A 194 -2.86 17.60 -11.88
C PRO A 194 -2.28 17.42 -13.29
N SER A 195 -2.55 18.36 -14.17
CA SER A 195 -1.74 18.50 -15.37
C SER A 195 -0.32 18.96 -15.00
N GLU A 196 0.66 18.77 -15.89
CA GLU A 196 2.05 19.18 -15.66
C GLU A 196 2.15 20.67 -15.27
N ASN A 197 1.35 21.53 -15.90
CA ASN A 197 1.35 22.98 -15.65
C ASN A 197 0.64 23.39 -14.33
N GLU A 198 -0.18 22.51 -13.75
CA GLU A 198 -0.93 22.78 -12.52
C GLU A 198 -0.29 22.12 -11.30
N ALA A 199 0.70 21.24 -11.51
CA ALA A 199 1.35 20.52 -10.43
C ALA A 199 2.12 21.49 -9.50
N PRO A 200 1.76 21.54 -8.20
CA PRO A 200 2.39 22.47 -7.27
C PRO A 200 3.82 22.07 -6.90
N SER A 201 4.20 20.83 -7.16
CA SER A 201 5.54 20.30 -6.95
C SER A 201 5.73 19.02 -7.77
N LEU A 202 6.96 18.50 -7.82
CA LEU A 202 7.26 17.17 -8.37
C LEU A 202 7.25 16.06 -7.31
N LEU A 203 6.63 16.28 -6.14
CA LEU A 203 6.49 15.31 -5.09
C LEU A 203 5.12 14.63 -5.20
N GLY A 204 5.12 13.43 -5.76
CA GLY A 204 3.96 12.57 -5.85
C GLY A 204 3.75 11.77 -4.56
N SER A 205 2.52 11.77 -4.05
CA SER A 205 2.13 10.87 -2.97
C SER A 205 1.84 9.47 -3.52
N TYR A 206 2.22 8.45 -2.77
CA TYR A 206 1.96 7.06 -3.12
C TYR A 206 1.41 6.29 -1.94
N GLY A 207 0.98 5.08 -2.15
CA GLY A 207 0.16 4.28 -1.26
C GLY A 207 0.79 3.90 0.08
N ARG A 208 1.37 4.87 0.81
CA ARG A 208 1.86 4.74 2.18
C ARG A 208 1.46 5.95 3.00
N TYR A 209 0.54 5.73 3.94
CA TYR A 209 0.01 6.77 4.82
C TYR A 209 -0.09 6.25 6.25
N ILE A 210 0.04 7.16 7.23
CA ILE A 210 -0.48 6.96 8.59
C ILE A 210 -1.39 8.14 8.88
N LEU A 211 -2.63 7.86 9.26
CA LEU A 211 -3.66 8.87 9.47
C LEU A 211 -4.29 8.70 10.85
N SER A 212 -4.71 9.82 11.46
CA SER A 212 -5.57 9.81 12.62
C SER A 212 -6.98 9.34 12.27
N TYR A 213 -7.75 8.90 13.27
CA TYR A 213 -9.15 8.49 13.08
C TYR A 213 -10.02 9.62 12.49
N ASP A 214 -9.62 10.87 12.65
CA ASP A 214 -10.34 12.05 12.16
C ASP A 214 -10.58 12.01 10.64
N ILE A 215 -9.77 11.28 9.87
CA ILE A 215 -9.92 11.13 8.42
C ILE A 215 -11.32 10.64 8.04
N PHE A 216 -11.98 9.82 8.89
CA PHE A 216 -13.31 9.31 8.60
C PHE A 216 -14.37 10.42 8.54
N LYS A 217 -14.24 11.50 9.32
CA LYS A 217 -15.09 12.71 9.20
C LYS A 217 -15.06 13.24 7.77
N TYR A 218 -13.88 13.38 7.20
CA TYR A 218 -13.69 13.97 5.86
C TYR A 218 -14.06 12.98 4.75
N LEU A 219 -13.94 11.68 4.97
CA LEU A 219 -14.40 10.65 4.04
C LEU A 219 -15.94 10.59 3.98
N HIS A 220 -16.64 10.75 5.12
CA HIS A 220 -18.12 10.78 5.14
C HIS A 220 -18.73 12.04 4.52
N THR A 221 -18.06 13.17 4.67
CA THR A 221 -18.51 14.46 4.11
C THR A 221 -17.89 14.78 2.76
N GLY A 222 -17.00 13.92 2.27
CA GLY A 222 -16.17 14.14 1.09
C GLY A 222 -16.99 14.33 -0.20
N THR A 223 -16.57 15.28 -1.00
CA THR A 223 -17.12 15.52 -2.33
C THR A 223 -16.55 14.48 -3.30
N LEU A 224 -17.44 13.86 -4.10
CA LEU A 224 -17.03 12.96 -5.17
C LEU A 224 -16.42 13.76 -6.32
N ILE A 225 -15.26 13.32 -6.81
CA ILE A 225 -14.65 13.83 -8.03
C ILE A 225 -14.84 12.76 -9.12
N ASN A 226 -15.52 13.09 -10.22
CA ASN A 226 -15.86 12.14 -11.28
C ASN A 226 -16.58 10.87 -10.76
N ASN A 227 -17.48 11.02 -9.80
CA ASN A 227 -18.17 9.93 -9.09
C ASN A 227 -17.26 9.00 -8.27
N GLU A 228 -16.02 9.41 -7.97
CA GLU A 228 -15.09 8.66 -7.13
C GLU A 228 -14.82 9.39 -5.80
N LEU A 229 -14.71 8.62 -4.73
CA LEU A 229 -14.27 9.10 -3.41
C LEU A 229 -12.75 8.89 -3.28
N TYR A 230 -12.00 9.97 -3.39
CA TYR A 230 -10.54 9.93 -3.28
C TYR A 230 -10.06 10.14 -1.84
N LEU A 231 -9.16 9.28 -1.37
CA LEU A 231 -8.48 9.47 -0.08
C LEU A 231 -7.65 10.76 -0.07
N SER A 232 -6.96 11.08 -1.16
CA SER A 232 -6.18 12.32 -1.32
C SER A 232 -7.02 13.57 -1.09
N LYS A 233 -8.27 13.59 -1.58
CA LYS A 233 -9.18 14.71 -1.34
C LYS A 233 -9.61 14.82 0.13
N ALA A 234 -9.87 13.71 0.78
CA ALA A 234 -10.18 13.71 2.22
C ALA A 234 -8.98 14.18 3.06
N ILE A 235 -7.76 13.80 2.68
CA ILE A 235 -6.53 14.28 3.32
C ILE A 235 -6.34 15.78 3.07
N ASP A 236 -6.61 16.27 1.84
CA ASP A 236 -6.59 17.69 1.50
C ASP A 236 -7.55 18.50 2.39
N ASP A 237 -8.76 18.01 2.59
CA ASP A 237 -9.74 18.68 3.45
C ASP A 237 -9.34 18.62 4.93
N MET A 238 -8.79 17.52 5.39
CA MET A 238 -8.25 17.39 6.76
C MET A 238 -7.07 18.33 7.01
N ALA A 239 -6.17 18.51 6.04
CA ALA A 239 -4.99 19.36 6.16
C ALA A 239 -5.31 20.84 6.38
N LYS A 240 -6.53 21.27 6.09
CA LYS A 240 -7.02 22.64 6.37
C LYS A 240 -7.32 22.89 7.86
N GLU A 241 -7.60 21.83 8.61
CA GLU A 241 -7.98 21.89 10.01
C GLU A 241 -6.90 21.32 10.94
N ILE A 242 -6.19 20.28 10.50
CA ILE A 242 -5.22 19.54 11.31
C ILE A 242 -3.94 19.34 10.47
N ASP A 243 -2.77 19.61 11.04
CA ASP A 243 -1.51 19.46 10.31
C ASP A 243 -1.30 18.02 9.81
N VAL A 244 -1.08 17.88 8.51
CA VAL A 244 -0.66 16.66 7.86
C VAL A 244 0.72 16.87 7.26
N TYR A 245 1.56 15.86 7.36
CA TYR A 245 2.95 15.94 6.93
C TYR A 245 3.21 15.11 5.69
N ALA A 246 4.07 15.58 4.81
CA ALA A 246 4.66 14.80 3.73
C ALA A 246 6.10 14.42 4.11
N LYS A 247 6.46 13.15 3.96
CA LYS A 247 7.79 12.63 4.28
C LYS A 247 8.34 11.83 3.11
N ILE A 248 9.55 12.18 2.68
CA ILE A 248 10.35 11.32 1.81
C ILE A 248 10.93 10.22 2.69
N ILE A 249 10.64 8.96 2.39
CA ILE A 249 11.17 7.79 3.09
C ILE A 249 12.35 7.17 2.31
N GLU A 250 13.22 6.46 3.04
CA GLU A 250 14.29 5.67 2.42
C GLU A 250 13.69 4.52 1.60
N GLY A 251 14.25 4.29 0.43
CA GLY A 251 13.84 3.21 -0.45
C GLY A 251 13.33 3.71 -1.80
N GLU A 252 12.99 2.78 -2.64
CA GLU A 252 12.44 3.06 -3.95
C GLU A 252 10.99 2.59 -4.00
N TRP A 253 10.09 3.51 -4.33
CA TRP A 253 8.70 3.17 -4.61
C TRP A 253 8.59 2.49 -5.97
N LEU A 254 7.91 1.36 -5.99
CA LEU A 254 7.67 0.53 -7.17
C LEU A 254 6.17 0.27 -7.27
N THR A 255 5.51 0.92 -8.22
CA THR A 255 4.11 0.58 -8.49
C THR A 255 4.02 -0.72 -9.30
N THR A 256 3.05 -1.55 -8.95
CA THR A 256 2.68 -2.76 -9.69
C THR A 256 1.29 -2.62 -10.33
N GLY A 257 0.86 -1.37 -10.58
CA GLY A 257 -0.49 -1.05 -11.04
C GLY A 257 -0.80 -1.42 -12.49
N ASP A 258 0.23 -1.68 -13.30
CA ASP A 258 0.13 -2.08 -14.71
C ASP A 258 1.25 -3.07 -15.08
N PRO A 259 1.14 -3.79 -16.22
CA PRO A 259 2.11 -4.82 -16.61
C PRO A 259 3.54 -4.33 -16.79
N HIS A 260 3.75 -3.11 -17.29
CA HIS A 260 5.11 -2.57 -17.52
C HIS A 260 5.80 -2.28 -16.19
N ASN A 261 5.12 -1.57 -15.30
CA ASN A 261 5.65 -1.25 -13.99
C ASN A 261 5.80 -2.49 -13.10
N TYR A 262 4.87 -3.45 -13.22
CA TYR A 262 4.98 -4.75 -12.54
C TYR A 262 6.25 -5.50 -12.96
N LEU A 263 6.55 -5.58 -14.27
CA LEU A 263 7.77 -6.21 -14.76
C LEU A 263 9.02 -5.51 -14.19
N ASN A 264 9.03 -4.17 -14.19
CA ASN A 264 10.12 -3.40 -13.61
C ASN A 264 10.30 -3.70 -12.11
N ALA A 265 9.21 -3.77 -11.35
CA ALA A 265 9.26 -4.13 -9.93
C ALA A 265 9.84 -5.54 -9.72
N VAL A 266 9.38 -6.54 -10.49
CA VAL A 266 9.90 -7.93 -10.40
C VAL A 266 11.39 -7.97 -10.69
N ILE A 267 11.86 -7.28 -11.74
CA ILE A 267 13.29 -7.23 -12.08
C ILE A 267 14.09 -6.57 -10.94
N LYS A 268 13.61 -5.47 -10.37
CA LYS A 268 14.30 -4.78 -9.27
C LYS A 268 14.39 -5.64 -8.01
N TYR A 269 13.33 -6.37 -7.67
CA TYR A 269 13.38 -7.36 -6.59
C TYR A 269 14.37 -8.49 -6.87
N ALA A 270 14.37 -9.02 -8.10
CA ALA A 270 15.32 -10.05 -8.52
C ALA A 270 16.77 -9.57 -8.44
N MET A 271 17.05 -8.32 -8.81
CA MET A 271 18.39 -7.73 -8.73
C MET A 271 18.92 -7.54 -7.29
N GLN A 272 18.07 -7.66 -6.25
CA GLN A 272 18.52 -7.67 -4.85
C GLN A 272 19.02 -9.06 -4.41
N ARG A 273 18.79 -10.09 -5.20
CA ARG A 273 19.20 -11.47 -4.91
C ARG A 273 20.27 -11.92 -5.87
N GLU A 274 21.40 -12.40 -5.35
CA GLU A 274 22.58 -12.71 -6.15
C GLU A 274 22.33 -13.84 -7.18
N ASP A 275 21.53 -14.87 -6.80
CA ASP A 275 21.12 -15.96 -7.69
C ASP A 275 20.37 -15.48 -8.94
N TYR A 276 19.37 -14.62 -8.77
CA TYR A 276 18.62 -14.05 -9.89
C TYR A 276 19.40 -12.98 -10.66
N LYS A 277 20.20 -12.18 -9.96
CA LYS A 277 21.01 -11.12 -10.56
C LYS A 277 21.99 -11.66 -11.58
N GLU A 278 22.71 -12.74 -11.22
CA GLU A 278 23.63 -13.40 -12.16
C GLU A 278 22.91 -13.90 -13.42
N GLU A 279 21.72 -14.49 -13.26
CA GLU A 279 20.93 -15.00 -14.39
C GLU A 279 20.45 -13.87 -15.29
N ILE A 280 19.90 -12.78 -14.72
CA ILE A 280 19.45 -11.60 -15.47
C ILE A 280 20.61 -11.00 -16.28
N LEU A 281 21.79 -10.84 -15.64
CA LEU A 281 22.96 -10.28 -16.33
C LEU A 281 23.44 -11.16 -17.49
N LYS A 282 23.35 -12.49 -17.39
CA LYS A 282 23.66 -13.41 -18.51
C LYS A 282 22.69 -13.18 -19.67
N ILE A 283 21.39 -13.07 -19.40
CA ILE A 283 20.37 -12.86 -20.43
C ILE A 283 20.57 -11.51 -21.14
N VAL A 284 20.83 -10.43 -20.39
CA VAL A 284 20.98 -9.09 -20.97
C VAL A 284 22.27 -8.96 -21.80
N ASN A 285 23.32 -9.71 -21.48
CA ASN A 285 24.61 -9.67 -22.18
C ASN A 285 24.73 -10.73 -23.31
N SER A 286 23.70 -11.55 -23.53
CA SER A 286 23.64 -12.53 -24.63
C SER A 286 22.99 -11.94 -25.89
#